data_763060ddd75a30a50e6da6c30cc0cefe
#
_entry.id   763060ddd75a30a50e6da6c30cc0cefe
#
_cell.length_a   1.000
_cell.length_b   1.000
_cell.length_c   1.000
_cell.angle_alpha   90.00
_cell.angle_beta   90.00
_cell.angle_gamma   90.00
#
_symmetry.space_group_name_H-M   'P 1'
#
loop_
_entity.id
_entity.type
_entity.pdbx_description
1 polymer ?
#
loop_
_entity_poly.entity_id
_entity_poly.type
_entity_poly.pdbx_seq_one_letter_code
_entity_poly.pdbx_strand_id
1 'polypeptide(L)'
;MKRITATAMDPAGMPASRAFQYAPFFVRYTMYTVGTFVMPIAQYFTDKLKTTKASANDLVEMTVGPESCEKRGYFIGQKPAECSPISMDEVLQQKVWDACMRWAKLEGFAAPLPL
;
A
#
# COMPACT_ATOMS: atom_id res chain seq x y z
N MET A 1 -17.25 21.77 -6.83
CA MET A 1 -15.89 21.29 -7.11
C MET A 1 -15.81 19.81 -6.73
N LYS A 2 -15.38 18.91 -7.63
CA LYS A 2 -15.09 17.52 -7.26
C LYS A 2 -13.85 17.54 -6.37
N ARG A 3 -13.99 17.11 -5.12
CA ARG A 3 -12.83 16.94 -4.21
C ARG A 3 -12.06 15.70 -4.61
N ILE A 4 -10.78 15.85 -4.88
CA ILE A 4 -9.86 14.73 -5.08
C ILE A 4 -9.51 14.22 -3.68
N THR A 5 -9.77 12.94 -3.42
CA THR A 5 -9.34 12.26 -2.20
C THR A 5 -8.17 11.36 -2.52
N ALA A 6 -7.15 11.37 -1.68
CA ALA A 6 -6.00 10.49 -1.78
C ALA A 6 -6.03 9.50 -0.61
N THR A 7 -5.86 8.23 -0.93
CA THR A 7 -5.80 7.15 0.04
C THR A 7 -4.57 6.31 -0.24
N ALA A 8 -3.81 5.98 0.78
CA ALA A 8 -2.69 5.06 0.68
C ALA A 8 -3.07 3.73 1.35
N MET A 9 -2.81 2.62 0.67
CA MET A 9 -3.09 1.29 1.20
C MET A 9 -1.84 0.42 1.16
N ASP A 10 -1.54 -0.21 2.29
CA ASP A 10 -0.58 -1.31 2.36
C ASP A 10 -1.33 -2.62 2.08
N PRO A 11 -0.98 -3.35 1.01
CA PRO A 11 -1.64 -4.61 0.67
C PRO A 11 -1.29 -5.75 1.62
N ALA A 12 -0.48 -5.50 2.64
CA ALA A 12 0.10 -6.48 3.55
C ALA A 12 1.06 -7.48 2.86
N GLY A 13 1.69 -8.36 3.65
CA GLY A 13 2.61 -9.37 3.11
C GLY A 13 1.88 -10.46 2.33
N MET A 14 2.29 -10.70 1.10
CA MET A 14 1.72 -11.73 0.21
C MET A 14 2.82 -12.71 -0.25
N PRO A 15 3.18 -13.72 0.54
CA PRO A 15 4.26 -14.65 0.20
C PRO A 15 4.04 -15.41 -1.12
N ALA A 16 2.80 -15.68 -1.50
CA ALA A 16 2.46 -16.33 -2.76
C ALA A 16 2.42 -15.39 -3.97
N SER A 17 2.82 -14.13 -3.80
CA SER A 17 2.88 -13.17 -4.90
C SER A 17 4.09 -13.40 -5.81
N ARG A 18 4.06 -12.77 -7.01
CA ARG A 18 5.19 -12.80 -7.95
C ARG A 18 6.44 -12.04 -7.45
N ALA A 19 6.40 -11.44 -6.27
CA ALA A 19 7.54 -10.72 -5.71
C ALA A 19 8.79 -11.62 -5.58
N PHE A 20 8.59 -12.92 -5.38
CA PHE A 20 9.67 -13.90 -5.26
C PHE A 20 10.02 -14.64 -6.56
N GLN A 21 9.53 -14.20 -7.74
CA GLN A 21 9.77 -14.89 -9.01
C GLN A 21 11.24 -15.00 -9.39
N TYR A 22 12.08 -14.05 -8.97
CA TYR A 22 13.52 -14.02 -9.21
C TYR A 22 14.37 -14.58 -8.06
N ALA A 23 13.70 -15.05 -6.98
CA ALA A 23 14.39 -15.66 -5.86
C ALA A 23 14.91 -17.07 -6.23
N PRO A 24 15.96 -17.59 -5.56
CA PRO A 24 16.42 -18.94 -5.72
C PRO A 24 15.27 -19.95 -5.57
N PHE A 25 15.36 -21.06 -6.30
CA PHE A 25 14.30 -22.07 -6.36
C PHE A 25 13.74 -22.49 -5.00
N PHE A 26 14.63 -22.71 -4.03
CA PHE A 26 14.23 -23.11 -2.67
C PHE A 26 13.37 -22.04 -1.98
N VAL A 27 13.79 -20.77 -2.06
CA VAL A 27 13.05 -19.64 -1.46
C VAL A 27 11.69 -19.50 -2.13
N ARG A 28 11.64 -19.55 -3.46
CA ARG A 28 10.40 -19.48 -4.21
C ARG A 28 9.44 -20.59 -3.86
N TYR A 29 9.92 -21.83 -3.80
CA TYR A 29 9.10 -22.99 -3.48
C TYR A 29 8.57 -22.92 -2.04
N THR A 30 9.42 -22.58 -1.08
CA THR A 30 9.03 -22.42 0.33
C THR A 30 7.98 -21.31 0.49
N MET A 31 8.19 -20.14 -0.12
CA MET A 31 7.25 -19.02 -0.04
C MET A 31 5.91 -19.34 -0.70
N TYR A 32 5.94 -20.06 -1.82
CA TYR A 32 4.72 -20.50 -2.47
C TYR A 32 3.93 -21.51 -1.62
N THR A 33 4.63 -22.50 -1.04
CA THR A 33 4.02 -23.52 -0.17
C THR A 33 3.43 -22.87 1.08
N VAL A 34 4.19 -22.03 1.78
CA VAL A 34 3.72 -21.27 2.95
C VAL A 34 2.53 -20.39 2.56
N GLY A 35 2.63 -19.68 1.45
CA GLY A 35 1.56 -18.81 0.97
C GLY A 35 0.27 -19.57 0.64
N THR A 36 0.37 -20.79 0.15
CA THR A 36 -0.79 -21.59 -0.25
C THR A 36 -1.45 -22.28 0.95
N PHE A 37 -0.67 -22.87 1.85
CA PHE A 37 -1.21 -23.73 2.92
C PHE A 37 -1.31 -23.01 4.27
N VAL A 38 -0.39 -22.12 4.59
CA VAL A 38 -0.35 -21.46 5.90
C VAL A 38 -1.13 -20.13 5.89
N MET A 39 -1.06 -19.38 4.81
CA MET A 39 -1.68 -18.05 4.76
C MET A 39 -3.20 -18.01 4.94
N PRO A 40 -3.99 -18.97 4.40
CA PRO A 40 -5.44 -18.97 4.65
C PRO A 40 -5.78 -19.04 6.14
N ILE A 41 -4.90 -19.62 6.94
CA ILE A 41 -5.07 -19.73 8.41
C ILE A 41 -4.45 -18.51 9.10
N ALA A 42 -3.24 -18.11 8.71
CA ALA A 42 -2.52 -17.01 9.33
C ALA A 42 -3.23 -15.65 9.22
N GLN A 43 -3.98 -15.41 8.15
CA GLN A 43 -4.74 -14.18 7.97
C GLN A 43 -5.82 -13.94 9.04
N TYR A 44 -6.27 -14.99 9.76
CA TYR A 44 -7.21 -14.82 10.88
C TYR A 44 -6.54 -14.36 12.16
N PHE A 45 -5.22 -14.53 12.27
CA PHE A 45 -4.45 -14.17 13.47
C PHE A 45 -3.66 -12.87 13.31
N THR A 46 -3.44 -12.41 12.08
CA THR A 46 -2.68 -11.19 11.85
C THR A 46 -3.12 -10.46 10.58
N ASP A 47 -3.32 -9.15 10.72
CA ASP A 47 -3.66 -8.27 9.59
C ASP A 47 -2.47 -7.97 8.67
N LYS A 48 -1.24 -8.28 9.13
CA LYS A 48 0.00 -8.01 8.37
C LYS A 48 0.28 -9.03 7.26
N LEU A 49 -0.46 -10.15 7.25
CA LEU A 49 -0.29 -11.22 6.28
C LEU A 49 -1.65 -11.55 5.65
N LYS A 50 -1.71 -11.52 4.32
CA LYS A 50 -2.94 -11.79 3.58
C LYS A 50 -2.68 -12.67 2.37
N THR A 51 -3.70 -13.39 1.93
CA THR A 51 -3.68 -14.05 0.63
C THR A 51 -3.75 -12.99 -0.47
N THR A 52 -3.19 -13.29 -1.64
CA THR A 52 -3.24 -12.39 -2.80
C THR A 52 -4.68 -12.05 -3.18
N LYS A 53 -5.61 -13.01 -3.06
CA LYS A 53 -7.03 -12.81 -3.33
C LYS A 53 -7.67 -11.85 -2.32
N ALA A 54 -7.39 -12.01 -1.04
CA ALA A 54 -7.91 -11.13 0.01
C ALA A 54 -7.41 -9.69 -0.18
N SER A 55 -6.11 -9.52 -0.45
CA SER A 55 -5.53 -8.20 -0.70
C SER A 55 -6.09 -7.54 -1.98
N ALA A 56 -6.32 -8.32 -3.04
CA ALA A 56 -6.96 -7.80 -4.25
C ALA A 56 -8.40 -7.34 -4.00
N ASN A 57 -9.17 -8.09 -3.21
CA ASN A 57 -10.52 -7.68 -2.83
C ASN A 57 -10.51 -6.39 -1.99
N ASP A 58 -9.58 -6.26 -1.03
CA ASP A 58 -9.42 -5.03 -0.26
C ASP A 58 -9.12 -3.83 -1.16
N LEU A 59 -8.25 -4.01 -2.16
CA LEU A 59 -7.91 -2.95 -3.11
C LEU A 59 -9.13 -2.53 -3.94
N VAL A 60 -9.90 -3.48 -4.44
CA VAL A 60 -11.13 -3.21 -5.20
C VAL A 60 -12.13 -2.45 -4.33
N GLU A 61 -12.37 -2.91 -3.09
CA GLU A 61 -13.28 -2.25 -2.17
C GLU A 61 -12.84 -0.83 -1.82
N MET A 62 -11.53 -0.62 -1.65
CA MET A 62 -10.96 0.70 -1.37
C MET A 62 -11.00 1.65 -2.56
N THR A 63 -11.08 1.16 -3.80
CA THR A 63 -11.10 2.00 -5.02
C THR A 63 -12.49 2.26 -5.54
N VAL A 64 -13.38 1.27 -5.54
CA VAL A 64 -14.73 1.35 -6.13
C VAL A 64 -15.85 1.06 -5.15
N GLY A 65 -15.54 0.69 -3.91
CA GLY A 65 -16.55 0.46 -2.88
C GLY A 65 -17.39 1.71 -2.58
N PRO A 66 -18.63 1.56 -2.20
CA PRO A 66 -19.55 2.69 -1.98
C PRO A 66 -19.07 3.66 -0.90
N GLU A 67 -18.32 3.17 0.08
CA GLU A 67 -17.77 3.99 1.16
C GLU A 67 -16.36 4.55 0.86
N SER A 68 -15.76 4.19 -0.27
CA SER A 68 -14.37 4.57 -0.59
C SER A 68 -14.20 6.06 -0.86
N CYS A 69 -15.24 6.73 -1.36
CA CYS A 69 -15.21 8.14 -1.73
C CYS A 69 -14.92 9.10 -0.56
N GLU A 70 -15.16 8.67 0.67
CA GLU A 70 -14.97 9.46 1.88
C GLU A 70 -13.72 9.07 2.68
N LYS A 71 -13.12 7.90 2.36
CA LYS A 71 -11.94 7.40 3.08
C LYS A 71 -10.70 8.21 2.72
N ARG A 72 -10.01 8.70 3.73
CA ARG A 72 -8.74 9.42 3.61
C ARG A 72 -7.74 8.85 4.60
N GLY A 73 -6.47 8.84 4.22
CA GLY A 73 -5.40 8.44 5.10
C GLY A 73 -4.72 7.14 4.67
N TYR A 74 -4.06 6.51 5.63
CA TYR A 74 -3.32 5.27 5.45
C TYR A 74 -4.09 4.09 6.01
N PHE A 75 -4.10 2.99 5.25
CA PHE A 75 -4.84 1.77 5.58
C PHE A 75 -3.96 0.54 5.41
N ILE A 76 -4.12 -0.44 6.28
CA ILE A 76 -3.60 -1.80 6.10
C ILE A 76 -4.79 -2.69 5.72
N GLY A 77 -4.89 -3.03 4.44
CA GLY A 77 -6.12 -3.59 3.89
C GLY A 77 -7.26 -2.58 3.99
N GLN A 78 -8.34 -2.93 4.69
CA GLN A 78 -9.49 -2.04 4.91
C GLN A 78 -9.46 -1.32 6.28
N LYS A 79 -8.49 -1.62 7.14
CA LYS A 79 -8.39 -1.05 8.48
C LYS A 79 -7.56 0.23 8.45
N PRO A 80 -8.03 1.33 9.05
CA PRO A 80 -7.23 2.53 9.21
C PRO A 80 -6.01 2.22 10.08
N ALA A 81 -4.86 2.74 9.70
CA ALA A 81 -3.61 2.54 10.39
C ALA A 81 -2.85 3.87 10.53
N GLU A 82 -2.00 3.93 11.53
CA GLU A 82 -1.13 5.08 11.73
C GLU A 82 0.06 5.03 10.77
N CYS A 83 0.36 6.17 10.17
CA CYS A 83 1.56 6.34 9.38
C CYS A 83 2.81 6.32 10.28
N SER A 84 3.95 5.97 9.71
CA SER A 84 5.23 6.13 10.40
C SER A 84 5.42 7.60 10.83
N PRO A 85 5.94 7.87 12.05
CA PRO A 85 6.25 9.24 12.50
C PRO A 85 7.10 10.03 11.50
N ILE A 86 8.03 9.36 10.83
CA ILE A 86 8.88 9.98 9.78
C ILE A 86 8.04 10.45 8.58
N SER A 87 6.98 9.72 8.22
CA SER A 87 6.12 10.10 7.10
C SER A 87 5.18 11.28 7.42
N MET A 88 5.04 11.62 8.69
CA MET A 88 4.25 12.76 9.18
C MET A 88 5.09 14.04 9.34
N ASP A 89 6.41 13.98 9.12
CA ASP A 89 7.30 15.13 9.16
C ASP A 89 7.12 15.98 7.88
N GLU A 90 6.52 17.15 8.03
CA GLU A 90 6.23 18.07 6.93
C GLU A 90 7.50 18.50 6.17
N VAL A 91 8.62 18.67 6.87
CA VAL A 91 9.90 19.04 6.23
C VAL A 91 10.40 17.94 5.32
N LEU A 92 10.28 16.68 5.76
CA LEU A 92 10.65 15.53 4.94
C LEU A 92 9.67 15.33 3.79
N GLN A 93 8.37 15.52 4.00
CA GLN A 93 7.38 15.46 2.94
C GLN A 93 7.69 16.49 1.84
N GLN A 94 8.00 17.73 2.22
CA GLN A 94 8.36 18.76 1.25
C GLN A 94 9.63 18.40 0.47
N LYS A 95 10.67 17.89 1.14
CA LYS A 95 11.91 17.44 0.47
C LYS A 95 11.64 16.31 -0.55
N VAL A 96 10.80 15.35 -0.18
CA VAL A 96 10.41 14.25 -1.08
C VAL A 96 9.62 14.80 -2.27
N TRP A 97 8.66 15.71 -2.02
CA TRP A 97 7.90 16.37 -3.08
C TRP A 97 8.81 17.09 -4.06
N ASP A 98 9.72 17.93 -3.57
CA ASP A 98 10.66 18.69 -4.41
C ASP A 98 11.58 17.75 -5.22
N ALA A 99 12.03 16.66 -4.61
CA ALA A 99 12.80 15.63 -5.31
C ALA A 99 11.97 14.95 -6.42
N CYS A 100 10.72 14.59 -6.15
CA CYS A 100 9.83 14.00 -7.15
C CYS A 100 9.56 14.96 -8.30
N MET A 101 9.29 16.23 -8.01
CA MET A 101 9.08 17.28 -9.03
C MET A 101 10.31 17.45 -9.92
N ARG A 102 11.51 17.43 -9.33
CA ARG A 102 12.78 17.51 -10.06
C ARG A 102 12.99 16.29 -10.95
N TRP A 103 12.78 15.09 -10.43
CA TRP A 103 12.90 13.85 -11.22
C TRP A 103 11.89 13.78 -12.35
N ALA A 104 10.67 14.25 -12.12
CA ALA A 104 9.64 14.34 -13.15
C ALA A 104 9.85 15.50 -14.15
N LYS A 105 10.87 16.35 -13.93
CA LYS A 105 11.14 17.57 -14.73
C LYS A 105 9.95 18.54 -14.75
N LEU A 106 9.24 18.65 -13.63
CA LEU A 106 8.05 19.49 -13.45
C LEU A 106 8.34 20.74 -12.59
N GLU A 107 9.60 21.18 -12.53
CA GLU A 107 10.03 22.29 -11.66
C GLU A 107 9.29 23.61 -11.93
N GLY A 108 8.77 23.80 -13.16
CA GLY A 108 7.94 24.96 -13.52
C GLY A 108 6.47 24.88 -13.10
N PHE A 109 6.01 23.73 -12.60
CA PHE A 109 4.62 23.47 -12.19
C PHE A 109 4.44 23.32 -10.69
N ALA A 110 5.46 23.71 -9.90
CA ALA A 110 5.46 23.55 -8.46
C ALA A 110 4.32 24.34 -7.80
N ALA A 111 3.16 23.73 -7.71
CA ALA A 111 2.17 24.14 -6.73
C ALA A 111 2.63 23.61 -5.36
N PRO A 112 2.58 24.45 -4.29
CA PRO A 112 2.84 23.96 -2.95
C PRO A 112 1.86 22.84 -2.61
N LEU A 113 2.32 21.86 -1.82
CA LEU A 113 1.43 20.83 -1.30
C LEU A 113 0.22 21.50 -0.64
N PRO A 114 -1.02 21.14 -1.00
CA PRO A 114 -2.19 21.61 -0.28
C PRO A 114 -2.15 20.93 1.11
N LEU A 115 -1.83 21.69 2.13
CA LEU A 115 -1.92 21.29 3.54
C LEU A 115 -3.38 21.12 3.96
#